data_b9170b2a730f88150e4c00f8339c5a6b
#
_entry.id   b9170b2a730f88150e4c00f8339c5a6b
#
_cell.length_a   1.000
_cell.length_b   1.000
_cell.length_c   1.000
_cell.angle_alpha   90.00
_cell.angle_beta   90.00
_cell.angle_gamma   90.00
#
_symmetry.space_group_name_H-M   'P 1'
#
loop_
_entity.id
_entity.type
_entity.pdbx_description
1 polymer ?
#
loop_
_entity_poly.entity_id
_entity_poly.type
_entity_poly.pdbx_seq_one_letter_code
_entity_poly.pdbx_strand_id
1 'polypeptide(L)'
;MAAELGIANPVSDTQVVVEALRRWGVGGLDRLRGMYAFLAWDERMGRLIAGRDPWGIKPLYVLHHASGGVTLSSEIPPLLLLPEARTIDPAGLATYLSFGHTGQTVTLFERIRKVAPGAAWEWGREGDGRWEARASRIAPLPVDPPTAPLDRSLAGAIDDSVRAHMVADVEVGVFLSGGTDSTLIAAAASRLVPDLRTFTLSFPGFPEIDESEMAAANATLMGTRHRTIPVEAREMREAARFVLGVHGEPFGDAAALPLTMLARDARQDVKVALTGEGADELFGGYKRYRVSRMLDHPLLPAVRWATRPLARALAKARNDSANARAIEALLWGGGVRSHAALLLGDLNALGSTGSRHAATAEVLARTDWEALADGGGERRNARDFDLRRWLPNMYLEKADRATMAHSLEGRVPYLDPVMASVAEESVRRRFGKDLLAAELRRRLPEVRLPEQKKGLSVDLRSLLEGDFRTHSQFELRSRDSLLRRMLGPREVEVLRRRCARSATSRYRIAMLGLWEELFDGASFS
;
A
#
# COMPACT_ATOMS: atom_id res chain seq x y z
N MET A 1 -25.80 9.53 -6.38
CA MET A 1 -26.25 8.12 -6.46
C MET A 1 -27.57 7.89 -5.74
N ALA A 2 -27.74 8.13 -4.44
CA ALA A 2 -29.02 7.92 -3.74
C ALA A 2 -30.19 8.60 -4.45
N ALA A 3 -30.05 9.87 -4.86
CA ALA A 3 -31.06 10.59 -5.64
C ALA A 3 -31.38 9.95 -7.00
N GLU A 4 -30.38 9.45 -7.72
CA GLU A 4 -30.57 8.73 -9.00
C GLU A 4 -31.29 7.39 -8.82
N LEU A 5 -31.12 6.77 -7.65
CA LEU A 5 -31.81 5.54 -7.25
C LEU A 5 -33.24 5.81 -6.70
N GLY A 6 -33.62 7.10 -6.54
CA GLY A 6 -34.90 7.48 -5.94
C GLY A 6 -34.95 7.30 -4.42
N ILE A 7 -33.80 7.20 -3.76
CA ILE A 7 -33.71 7.08 -2.30
C ILE A 7 -33.62 8.49 -1.71
N ALA A 8 -34.71 8.97 -1.14
CA ALA A 8 -34.79 10.33 -0.60
C ALA A 8 -33.91 10.50 0.66
N ASN A 9 -33.93 9.52 1.57
CA ASN A 9 -33.17 9.51 2.80
C ASN A 9 -32.55 8.11 2.99
N PRO A 10 -31.33 7.85 2.55
CA PRO A 10 -30.71 6.55 2.76
C PRO A 10 -30.45 6.33 4.26
N VAL A 11 -30.87 5.16 4.74
CA VAL A 11 -30.64 4.76 6.15
C VAL A 11 -29.18 4.34 6.36
N SER A 12 -28.54 3.84 5.30
CA SER A 12 -27.14 3.43 5.33
C SER A 12 -26.54 3.39 3.92
N ASP A 13 -25.21 3.42 3.82
CA ASP A 13 -24.48 3.19 2.57
C ASP A 13 -24.77 1.82 1.97
N THR A 14 -24.98 0.81 2.82
CA THR A 14 -25.35 -0.55 2.40
C THR A 14 -26.64 -0.55 1.58
N GLN A 15 -27.64 0.23 1.97
CA GLN A 15 -28.89 0.35 1.20
C GLN A 15 -28.63 0.88 -0.21
N VAL A 16 -27.74 1.86 -0.33
CA VAL A 16 -27.38 2.46 -1.63
C VAL A 16 -26.67 1.43 -2.52
N VAL A 17 -25.74 0.65 -1.96
CA VAL A 17 -25.04 -0.43 -2.67
C VAL A 17 -26.02 -1.50 -3.15
N VAL A 18 -26.93 -1.98 -2.28
CA VAL A 18 -27.94 -2.99 -2.62
C VAL A 18 -28.84 -2.51 -3.76
N GLU A 19 -29.35 -1.28 -3.69
CA GLU A 19 -30.19 -0.71 -4.75
C GLU A 19 -29.42 -0.47 -6.06
N ALA A 20 -28.15 -0.09 -6.00
CA ALA A 20 -27.28 0.04 -7.16
C ALA A 20 -27.10 -1.32 -7.86
N LEU A 21 -26.79 -2.36 -7.09
CA LEU A 21 -26.68 -3.74 -7.60
C LEU A 21 -27.99 -4.24 -8.20
N ARG A 22 -29.12 -3.94 -7.55
CA ARG A 22 -30.45 -4.34 -8.02
C ARG A 22 -30.81 -3.68 -9.34
N ARG A 23 -30.50 -2.40 -9.51
CA ARG A 23 -30.89 -1.60 -10.68
C ARG A 23 -29.93 -1.74 -11.85
N TRP A 24 -28.64 -1.80 -11.59
CA TRP A 24 -27.59 -1.70 -12.61
C TRP A 24 -26.65 -2.92 -12.64
N GLY A 25 -26.84 -3.89 -11.74
CA GLY A 25 -25.89 -4.99 -11.57
C GLY A 25 -24.51 -4.50 -11.12
N VAL A 26 -23.49 -5.33 -11.33
CA VAL A 26 -22.11 -4.98 -10.98
C VAL A 26 -21.57 -3.76 -11.76
N GLY A 27 -22.10 -3.48 -12.95
CA GLY A 27 -21.73 -2.29 -13.74
C GLY A 27 -22.09 -0.96 -13.08
N GLY A 28 -23.06 -0.96 -12.13
CA GLY A 28 -23.41 0.25 -11.37
C GLY A 28 -22.41 0.63 -10.28
N LEU A 29 -21.46 -0.23 -9.98
CA LEU A 29 -20.46 -0.01 -8.93
C LEU A 29 -19.38 1.01 -9.34
N ASP A 30 -19.22 1.27 -10.66
CA ASP A 30 -18.38 2.35 -11.18
C ASP A 30 -18.83 3.75 -10.75
N ARG A 31 -20.09 3.89 -10.32
CA ARG A 31 -20.70 5.12 -9.83
C ARG A 31 -20.51 5.35 -8.34
N LEU A 32 -20.01 4.35 -7.60
CA LEU A 32 -19.75 4.48 -6.17
C LEU A 32 -18.55 5.40 -5.92
N ARG A 33 -18.75 6.42 -5.09
CA ARG A 33 -17.69 7.29 -4.57
C ARG A 33 -17.43 6.93 -3.12
N GLY A 34 -16.28 6.33 -2.82
CA GLY A 34 -15.94 5.93 -1.47
C GLY A 34 -15.01 4.72 -1.41
N MET A 35 -14.79 4.25 -0.18
CA MET A 35 -13.95 3.13 0.17
C MET A 35 -14.85 1.96 0.54
N TYR A 36 -14.71 0.82 -0.13
CA TYR A 36 -15.59 -0.31 0.14
C TYR A 36 -14.97 -1.66 -0.18
N ALA A 37 -15.36 -2.64 0.59
CA ALA A 37 -15.37 -4.05 0.23
C ALA A 37 -16.70 -4.62 0.71
N PHE A 38 -17.40 -5.35 -0.13
CA PHE A 38 -18.70 -5.88 0.23
C PHE A 38 -18.92 -7.30 -0.32
N LEU A 39 -19.85 -7.99 0.32
CA LEU A 39 -20.44 -9.24 -0.13
C LEU A 39 -21.95 -9.04 -0.21
N ALA A 40 -22.55 -9.47 -1.31
CA ALA A 40 -23.99 -9.44 -1.51
C ALA A 40 -24.49 -10.80 -2.01
N TRP A 41 -25.53 -11.32 -1.38
CA TRP A 41 -26.21 -12.52 -1.81
C TRP A 41 -27.51 -12.17 -2.56
N ASP A 42 -27.57 -12.58 -3.82
CA ASP A 42 -28.78 -12.46 -4.64
C ASP A 42 -29.57 -13.79 -4.57
N GLU A 43 -30.56 -13.83 -3.69
CA GLU A 43 -31.36 -15.04 -3.46
C GLU A 43 -32.13 -15.48 -4.70
N ARG A 44 -32.60 -14.53 -5.52
CA ARG A 44 -33.39 -14.83 -6.73
C ARG A 44 -32.56 -15.53 -7.80
N MET A 45 -31.33 -15.10 -7.96
CA MET A 45 -30.42 -15.64 -8.96
C MET A 45 -29.50 -16.73 -8.36
N GLY A 46 -29.56 -16.97 -7.04
CA GLY A 46 -28.70 -17.93 -6.36
C GLY A 46 -27.22 -17.60 -6.55
N ARG A 47 -26.84 -16.33 -6.52
CA ARG A 47 -25.45 -15.87 -6.76
C ARG A 47 -24.90 -15.01 -5.64
N LEU A 48 -23.61 -15.18 -5.40
CA LEU A 48 -22.82 -14.36 -4.50
C LEU A 48 -22.04 -13.32 -5.32
N ILE A 49 -22.09 -12.06 -4.90
CA ILE A 49 -21.34 -10.95 -5.52
C ILE A 49 -20.38 -10.40 -4.48
N ALA A 50 -19.13 -10.22 -4.85
CA ALA A 50 -18.12 -9.54 -4.06
C ALA A 50 -17.55 -8.37 -4.85
N GLY A 51 -17.38 -7.21 -4.22
CA GLY A 51 -16.83 -6.03 -4.86
C GLY A 51 -15.81 -5.33 -3.97
N ARG A 52 -14.77 -4.75 -4.60
CA ARG A 52 -13.72 -3.98 -3.94
C ARG A 52 -13.54 -2.63 -4.62
N ASP A 53 -13.31 -1.58 -3.84
CA ASP A 53 -13.14 -0.21 -4.33
C ASP A 53 -11.98 -0.07 -5.36
N PRO A 54 -12.03 0.98 -6.20
CA PRO A 54 -11.08 1.15 -7.32
C PRO A 54 -9.61 1.26 -6.90
N TRP A 55 -9.33 1.75 -5.69
CA TRP A 55 -7.96 1.84 -5.16
C TRP A 55 -7.55 0.62 -4.34
N GLY A 56 -8.51 -0.24 -3.94
CA GLY A 56 -8.29 -1.34 -3.03
C GLY A 56 -7.97 -0.89 -1.60
N ILE A 57 -8.59 0.22 -1.17
CA ILE A 57 -8.43 0.76 0.19
C ILE A 57 -8.91 -0.27 1.22
N LYS A 58 -10.10 -0.83 0.99
CA LYS A 58 -10.63 -1.89 1.85
C LYS A 58 -10.20 -3.27 1.35
N PRO A 59 -9.68 -4.13 2.23
CA PRO A 59 -9.20 -5.46 1.84
C PRO A 59 -10.35 -6.45 1.63
N LEU A 60 -10.13 -7.40 0.72
CA LEU A 60 -11.04 -8.52 0.50
C LEU A 60 -10.26 -9.73 -0.03
N TYR A 61 -10.42 -10.88 0.63
CA TYR A 61 -9.73 -12.12 0.32
C TYR A 61 -10.72 -13.23 -0.01
N VAL A 62 -10.28 -14.13 -0.88
CA VAL A 62 -11.03 -15.32 -1.31
C VAL A 62 -10.16 -16.54 -1.08
N LEU A 63 -10.66 -17.49 -0.31
CA LEU A 63 -10.12 -18.84 -0.22
C LEU A 63 -10.87 -19.76 -1.19
N HIS A 64 -10.16 -20.40 -2.09
CA HIS A 64 -10.70 -21.39 -3.01
C HIS A 64 -10.58 -22.79 -2.40
N HIS A 65 -11.71 -23.45 -2.12
CA HIS A 65 -11.72 -24.80 -1.58
C HIS A 65 -11.34 -25.85 -2.62
N ALA A 66 -10.69 -26.92 -2.19
CA ALA A 66 -10.33 -28.03 -3.08
C ALA A 66 -11.58 -28.75 -3.65
N SER A 67 -12.68 -28.76 -2.89
CA SER A 67 -13.97 -29.35 -3.27
C SER A 67 -14.81 -28.49 -4.21
N GLY A 68 -14.30 -27.31 -4.62
CA GLY A 68 -15.09 -26.26 -5.26
C GLY A 68 -15.84 -25.41 -4.22
N GLY A 69 -16.15 -24.19 -4.52
CA GLY A 69 -16.69 -23.22 -3.58
C GLY A 69 -15.64 -22.26 -3.04
N VAL A 70 -16.10 -21.27 -2.30
CA VAL A 70 -15.26 -20.18 -1.80
C VAL A 70 -15.63 -19.77 -0.38
N THR A 71 -14.64 -19.30 0.38
CA THR A 71 -14.84 -18.53 1.61
C THR A 71 -14.22 -17.16 1.44
N LEU A 72 -14.96 -16.11 1.79
CA LEU A 72 -14.51 -14.74 1.69
C LEU A 72 -14.30 -14.13 3.06
N SER A 73 -13.30 -13.25 3.18
CA SER A 73 -12.99 -12.56 4.42
C SER A 73 -12.33 -11.21 4.13
N SER A 74 -12.49 -10.24 5.01
CA SER A 74 -11.71 -9.00 4.99
C SER A 74 -10.28 -9.21 5.51
N GLU A 75 -9.98 -10.36 6.13
CA GLU A 75 -8.70 -10.66 6.77
C GLU A 75 -8.24 -12.08 6.45
N ILE A 76 -6.91 -12.29 6.46
CA ILE A 76 -6.30 -13.62 6.25
C ILE A 76 -6.45 -14.53 7.49
N PRO A 77 -6.23 -14.07 8.76
CA PRO A 77 -6.22 -14.94 9.91
C PRO A 77 -7.45 -15.85 10.07
N PRO A 78 -8.70 -15.38 9.84
CA PRO A 78 -9.86 -16.25 9.90
C PRO A 78 -9.84 -17.39 8.86
N LEU A 79 -9.27 -17.15 7.68
CA LEU A 79 -9.15 -18.16 6.62
C LEU A 79 -8.13 -19.26 7.00
N LEU A 80 -7.10 -18.90 7.76
CA LEU A 80 -6.07 -19.84 8.23
C LEU A 80 -6.60 -20.83 9.31
N LEU A 81 -7.81 -20.67 9.80
CA LEU A 81 -8.46 -21.68 10.63
C LEU A 81 -8.74 -22.97 9.83
N LEU A 82 -8.81 -22.86 8.51
CA LEU A 82 -9.00 -23.98 7.61
C LEU A 82 -7.63 -24.58 7.21
N PRO A 83 -7.33 -25.85 7.50
CA PRO A 83 -6.01 -26.45 7.23
C PRO A 83 -5.57 -26.36 5.78
N GLU A 84 -6.50 -26.49 4.84
CA GLU A 84 -6.21 -26.39 3.38
C GLU A 84 -5.77 -24.99 2.93
N ALA A 85 -5.95 -23.97 3.75
CA ALA A 85 -5.51 -22.59 3.46
C ALA A 85 -4.02 -22.35 3.74
N ARG A 86 -3.33 -23.30 4.42
CA ARG A 86 -2.00 -23.06 5.01
C ARG A 86 -0.82 -23.43 4.11
N THR A 87 -1.07 -23.90 2.89
CA THR A 87 0.00 -24.21 1.93
C THR A 87 0.66 -22.91 1.45
N ILE A 88 1.97 -22.82 1.61
CA ILE A 88 2.76 -21.64 1.23
C ILE A 88 2.93 -21.57 -0.29
N ASP A 89 2.64 -20.39 -0.86
CA ASP A 89 2.90 -20.08 -2.27
C ASP A 89 4.34 -19.57 -2.44
N PRO A 90 5.22 -20.32 -3.12
CA PRO A 90 6.59 -19.87 -3.38
C PRO A 90 6.65 -18.52 -4.10
N ALA A 91 5.66 -18.22 -4.94
CA ALA A 91 5.54 -16.95 -5.63
C ALA A 91 5.20 -15.80 -4.69
N GLY A 92 4.28 -16.03 -3.75
CA GLY A 92 3.95 -15.09 -2.69
C GLY A 92 5.16 -14.77 -1.82
N LEU A 93 5.90 -15.81 -1.39
CA LEU A 93 7.13 -15.64 -0.61
C LEU A 93 8.20 -14.85 -1.38
N ALA A 94 8.43 -15.17 -2.65
CA ALA A 94 9.40 -14.47 -3.48
C ALA A 94 9.03 -12.99 -3.67
N THR A 95 7.75 -12.70 -3.87
CA THR A 95 7.24 -11.34 -4.00
C THR A 95 7.42 -10.57 -2.69
N TYR A 96 7.08 -11.18 -1.55
CA TYR A 96 7.32 -10.58 -0.24
C TYR A 96 8.80 -10.23 0.00
N LEU A 97 9.70 -11.18 -0.22
CA LEU A 97 11.13 -10.95 -0.06
C LEU A 97 11.63 -9.81 -0.94
N SER A 98 11.08 -9.66 -2.13
CA SER A 98 11.48 -8.63 -3.09
C SER A 98 10.89 -7.26 -2.75
N PHE A 99 9.60 -7.18 -2.45
CA PHE A 99 8.86 -5.92 -2.32
C PHE A 99 8.46 -5.58 -0.88
N GLY A 100 8.44 -6.55 0.03
CA GLY A 100 7.93 -6.39 1.40
C GLY A 100 6.41 -6.60 1.51
N HIS A 101 5.74 -7.02 0.42
CA HIS A 101 4.34 -7.41 0.34
C HIS A 101 4.18 -8.55 -0.65
N THR A 102 3.09 -9.30 -0.60
CA THR A 102 2.87 -10.50 -1.42
C THR A 102 2.32 -10.21 -2.81
N GLY A 103 1.76 -9.03 -3.07
CA GLY A 103 1.25 -8.64 -4.39
C GLY A 103 -0.21 -8.22 -4.40
N GLN A 104 -0.75 -7.97 -5.60
CA GLN A 104 -2.08 -7.39 -5.78
C GLN A 104 -3.20 -8.44 -5.73
N THR A 105 -2.94 -9.65 -6.21
CA THR A 105 -3.92 -10.74 -6.31
C THR A 105 -3.47 -12.00 -5.60
N VAL A 106 -2.19 -12.09 -5.25
CA VAL A 106 -1.59 -13.23 -4.54
C VAL A 106 -1.38 -12.90 -3.07
N THR A 107 -1.35 -13.93 -2.23
CA THR A 107 -0.95 -13.86 -0.84
C THR A 107 0.25 -14.77 -0.60
N LEU A 108 0.68 -14.91 0.65
CA LEU A 108 1.68 -15.94 1.00
C LEU A 108 1.13 -17.37 0.81
N PHE A 109 -0.17 -17.55 0.59
CA PHE A 109 -0.83 -18.85 0.56
C PHE A 109 -1.38 -19.18 -0.83
N GLU A 110 -1.21 -20.44 -1.25
CA GLU A 110 -1.61 -20.88 -2.60
C GLU A 110 -3.09 -20.72 -2.88
N ARG A 111 -3.96 -20.98 -1.88
CA ARG A 111 -5.41 -20.99 -2.06
C ARG A 111 -6.10 -19.70 -1.67
N ILE A 112 -5.37 -18.77 -1.02
CA ILE A 112 -5.92 -17.47 -0.64
C ILE A 112 -5.51 -16.44 -1.70
N ARG A 113 -6.48 -15.76 -2.30
CA ARG A 113 -6.27 -14.71 -3.28
C ARG A 113 -6.86 -13.39 -2.79
N LYS A 114 -6.25 -12.27 -3.17
CA LYS A 114 -6.81 -10.92 -2.98
C LYS A 114 -7.76 -10.62 -4.13
N VAL A 115 -8.93 -10.06 -3.83
CA VAL A 115 -9.75 -9.42 -4.87
C VAL A 115 -9.02 -8.17 -5.33
N ALA A 116 -8.79 -8.05 -6.64
CA ALA A 116 -8.05 -6.93 -7.20
C ALA A 116 -8.78 -5.59 -6.96
N PRO A 117 -8.06 -4.46 -6.82
CA PRO A 117 -8.67 -3.14 -6.80
C PRO A 117 -9.59 -2.91 -8.00
N GLY A 118 -10.78 -2.36 -7.77
CA GLY A 118 -11.78 -2.09 -8.81
C GLY A 118 -12.36 -3.34 -9.46
N ALA A 119 -12.28 -4.51 -8.82
CA ALA A 119 -12.85 -5.73 -9.32
C ALA A 119 -14.13 -6.13 -8.59
N ALA A 120 -15.03 -6.78 -9.32
CA ALA A 120 -16.11 -7.59 -8.76
C ALA A 120 -15.94 -9.05 -9.18
N TRP A 121 -16.37 -9.93 -8.30
CA TRP A 121 -16.48 -11.35 -8.56
C TRP A 121 -17.92 -11.78 -8.34
N GLU A 122 -18.41 -12.59 -9.26
CA GLU A 122 -19.72 -13.24 -9.15
C GLU A 122 -19.52 -14.75 -9.14
N TRP A 123 -20.11 -15.43 -8.17
CA TRP A 123 -20.19 -16.88 -8.11
C TRP A 123 -21.66 -17.28 -8.20
N GLY A 124 -21.97 -18.12 -9.16
CA GLY A 124 -23.30 -18.67 -9.37
C GLY A 124 -23.23 -20.16 -9.66
N ARG A 125 -24.36 -20.86 -9.52
CA ARG A 125 -24.46 -22.23 -9.96
C ARG A 125 -24.82 -22.29 -11.44
N GLU A 126 -24.03 -23.03 -12.21
CA GLU A 126 -24.43 -23.38 -13.57
C GLU A 126 -25.43 -24.58 -13.58
N GLY A 127 -25.94 -24.87 -14.76
CA GLY A 127 -27.00 -25.92 -14.93
C GLY A 127 -26.61 -27.31 -14.45
N ASP A 128 -25.30 -27.61 -14.29
CA ASP A 128 -24.76 -28.84 -13.72
C ASP A 128 -24.59 -28.80 -12.18
N GLY A 129 -24.95 -27.67 -11.54
CA GLY A 129 -24.88 -27.47 -10.10
C GLY A 129 -23.50 -27.03 -9.58
N ARG A 130 -22.50 -26.88 -10.44
CA ARG A 130 -21.18 -26.38 -10.05
C ARG A 130 -21.17 -24.88 -9.85
N TRP A 131 -20.34 -24.44 -8.90
CA TRP A 131 -20.11 -23.03 -8.69
C TRP A 131 -19.06 -22.53 -9.69
N GLU A 132 -19.45 -21.57 -10.52
CA GLU A 132 -18.53 -20.85 -11.38
C GLU A 132 -18.26 -19.45 -10.87
N ALA A 133 -17.00 -19.03 -11.00
CA ALA A 133 -16.54 -17.68 -10.67
C ALA A 133 -16.39 -16.88 -11.97
N ARG A 134 -17.02 -15.72 -12.03
CA ARG A 134 -16.82 -14.73 -13.10
C ARG A 134 -16.24 -13.46 -12.49
N ALA A 135 -15.02 -13.12 -12.87
CA ALA A 135 -14.42 -11.85 -12.49
C ALA A 135 -14.78 -10.79 -13.54
N SER A 136 -15.27 -9.66 -13.08
CA SER A 136 -15.47 -8.47 -13.90
C SER A 136 -14.72 -7.29 -13.31
N ARG A 137 -14.18 -6.41 -14.17
CA ARG A 137 -13.66 -5.14 -13.74
C ARG A 137 -14.84 -4.18 -13.56
N ILE A 138 -15.02 -3.68 -12.33
CA ILE A 138 -16.11 -2.76 -12.02
C ILE A 138 -15.79 -1.35 -12.49
N ALA A 139 -14.58 -0.87 -12.13
CA ALA A 139 -14.22 0.51 -12.36
C ALA A 139 -12.76 0.63 -12.81
N PRO A 140 -12.47 1.51 -13.78
CA PRO A 140 -11.11 1.95 -14.02
C PRO A 140 -10.58 2.69 -12.79
N LEU A 141 -9.25 2.75 -12.62
CA LEU A 141 -8.68 3.64 -11.63
C LEU A 141 -9.13 5.08 -11.93
N PRO A 142 -9.44 5.89 -10.92
CA PRO A 142 -9.87 7.28 -11.13
C PRO A 142 -8.85 8.18 -11.84
N VAL A 143 -7.61 7.71 -12.03
CA VAL A 143 -6.56 8.37 -12.83
C VAL A 143 -6.59 7.97 -14.31
N ASP A 144 -7.39 7.00 -14.71
CA ASP A 144 -7.64 6.74 -16.13
C ASP A 144 -8.40 7.97 -16.70
N PRO A 145 -8.11 8.43 -17.93
CA PRO A 145 -8.60 9.71 -18.42
C PRO A 145 -10.11 9.84 -18.22
N PRO A 146 -10.59 10.90 -17.58
CA PRO A 146 -12.02 11.15 -17.47
C PRO A 146 -12.61 11.37 -18.86
N THR A 147 -13.82 10.92 -19.06
CA THR A 147 -14.57 11.11 -20.31
C THR A 147 -14.95 12.57 -20.55
N ALA A 148 -14.83 13.44 -19.55
CA ALA A 148 -15.07 14.88 -19.65
C ALA A 148 -14.04 15.69 -18.83
N PRO A 149 -13.62 16.90 -19.29
CA PRO A 149 -12.79 17.78 -18.51
C PRO A 149 -13.50 18.19 -17.21
N LEU A 150 -12.81 18.09 -16.08
CA LEU A 150 -13.29 18.63 -14.82
C LEU A 150 -12.87 20.11 -14.74
N ASP A 151 -13.83 21.03 -14.83
CA ASP A 151 -13.60 22.47 -14.59
C ASP A 151 -13.54 22.75 -13.08
N ARG A 152 -12.56 22.15 -12.40
CA ARG A 152 -12.36 22.32 -10.96
C ARG A 152 -10.95 22.73 -10.63
N SER A 153 -10.81 23.75 -9.79
CA SER A 153 -9.53 24.13 -9.22
C SER A 153 -9.06 23.11 -8.18
N LEU A 154 -7.73 23.01 -7.98
CA LEU A 154 -7.15 22.19 -6.90
C LEU A 154 -7.75 22.53 -5.52
N ALA A 155 -7.94 23.83 -5.24
CA ALA A 155 -8.55 24.28 -3.99
C ALA A 155 -9.96 23.72 -3.80
N GLY A 156 -10.79 23.81 -4.84
CA GLY A 156 -12.16 23.30 -4.82
C GLY A 156 -12.22 21.77 -4.70
N ALA A 157 -11.29 21.07 -5.34
CA ALA A 157 -11.20 19.60 -5.24
C ALA A 157 -10.81 19.14 -3.82
N ILE A 158 -9.86 19.83 -3.18
CA ILE A 158 -9.48 19.57 -1.78
C ILE A 158 -10.67 19.79 -0.84
N ASP A 159 -11.38 20.93 -0.98
CA ASP A 159 -12.50 21.25 -0.11
C ASP A 159 -13.68 20.27 -0.30
N ASP A 160 -13.97 19.87 -1.54
CA ASP A 160 -15.01 18.88 -1.84
C ASP A 160 -14.65 17.50 -1.28
N SER A 161 -13.43 17.05 -1.52
CA SER A 161 -12.96 15.77 -1.02
C SER A 161 -12.94 15.72 0.51
N VAL A 162 -12.34 16.72 1.18
CA VAL A 162 -12.28 16.74 2.64
C VAL A 162 -13.70 16.80 3.23
N ARG A 163 -14.59 17.61 2.67
CA ARG A 163 -16.00 17.68 3.11
C ARG A 163 -16.67 16.31 2.99
N ALA A 164 -16.48 15.59 1.88
CA ALA A 164 -17.06 14.27 1.70
C ALA A 164 -16.52 13.25 2.72
N HIS A 165 -15.23 13.33 3.08
CA HIS A 165 -14.61 12.45 4.06
C HIS A 165 -14.87 12.85 5.52
N MET A 166 -15.36 14.05 5.77
CA MET A 166 -15.79 14.50 7.10
C MET A 166 -17.23 14.10 7.45
N VAL A 167 -18.00 13.56 6.50
CA VAL A 167 -19.36 13.05 6.76
C VAL A 167 -19.29 11.80 7.62
N ALA A 168 -19.73 11.90 8.87
CA ALA A 168 -19.74 10.81 9.83
C ALA A 168 -20.74 11.12 10.97
N ASP A 169 -21.28 10.08 11.60
CA ASP A 169 -22.11 10.18 12.82
C ASP A 169 -21.28 10.20 14.11
N VAL A 170 -19.95 10.25 13.96
CA VAL A 170 -18.97 10.20 15.06
C VAL A 170 -17.89 11.25 14.85
N GLU A 171 -17.11 11.54 15.90
CA GLU A 171 -15.99 12.47 15.78
C GLU A 171 -14.93 11.99 14.80
N VAL A 172 -14.50 12.92 13.93
CA VAL A 172 -13.46 12.73 12.91
C VAL A 172 -12.23 13.54 13.31
N GLY A 173 -11.07 12.89 13.32
CA GLY A 173 -9.77 13.53 13.51
C GLY A 173 -8.90 13.50 12.28
N VAL A 174 -7.67 14.01 12.42
CA VAL A 174 -6.65 14.01 11.33
C VAL A 174 -5.30 13.57 11.88
N PHE A 175 -4.64 12.66 11.17
CA PHE A 175 -3.23 12.34 11.41
C PHE A 175 -2.36 13.43 10.78
N LEU A 176 -1.63 14.16 11.62
CA LEU A 176 -0.87 15.35 11.24
C LEU A 176 0.63 15.09 11.43
N SER A 177 1.36 14.88 10.33
CA SER A 177 2.81 14.62 10.37
C SER A 177 3.69 15.87 10.25
N GLY A 178 3.10 17.07 10.16
CA GLY A 178 3.85 18.29 9.86
C GLY A 178 4.25 18.44 8.38
N GLY A 179 4.15 17.40 7.58
CA GLY A 179 4.37 17.43 6.13
C GLY A 179 3.24 18.14 5.37
N THR A 180 3.52 18.54 4.12
CA THR A 180 2.57 19.27 3.25
C THR A 180 1.21 18.59 3.15
N ASP A 181 1.21 17.26 2.99
CA ASP A 181 0.02 16.49 2.65
C ASP A 181 -1.01 16.46 3.78
N SER A 182 -0.58 16.00 4.95
CA SER A 182 -1.42 15.92 6.14
C SER A 182 -1.83 17.31 6.64
N THR A 183 -0.92 18.30 6.56
CA THR A 183 -1.20 19.67 6.96
C THR A 183 -2.26 20.32 6.06
N LEU A 184 -2.23 20.05 4.74
CA LEU A 184 -3.23 20.58 3.82
C LEU A 184 -4.63 19.98 4.07
N ILE A 185 -4.71 18.68 4.36
CA ILE A 185 -5.97 18.04 4.78
C ILE A 185 -6.46 18.63 6.11
N ALA A 186 -5.58 18.77 7.10
CA ALA A 186 -5.93 19.35 8.39
C ALA A 186 -6.39 20.81 8.26
N ALA A 187 -5.73 21.62 7.44
CA ALA A 187 -6.11 23.01 7.17
C ALA A 187 -7.46 23.14 6.43
N ALA A 188 -7.84 22.16 5.61
CA ALA A 188 -9.16 22.12 5.00
C ALA A 188 -10.22 21.65 6.00
N ALA A 189 -9.93 20.63 6.80
CA ALA A 189 -10.87 20.07 7.78
C ALA A 189 -11.14 21.02 8.96
N SER A 190 -10.13 21.76 9.45
CA SER A 190 -10.29 22.72 10.56
C SER A 190 -11.24 23.87 10.23
N ARG A 191 -11.47 24.16 8.95
CA ARG A 191 -12.45 25.16 8.50
C ARG A 191 -13.89 24.63 8.55
N LEU A 192 -14.07 23.32 8.62
CA LEU A 192 -15.38 22.67 8.66
C LEU A 192 -15.82 22.32 10.08
N VAL A 193 -14.87 22.01 10.94
CA VAL A 193 -15.13 21.56 12.31
C VAL A 193 -14.30 22.39 13.29
N PRO A 194 -14.94 23.19 14.15
CA PRO A 194 -14.27 23.82 15.28
C PRO A 194 -13.67 22.76 16.21
N ASP A 195 -12.53 23.07 16.82
CA ASP A 195 -11.86 22.16 17.77
C ASP A 195 -11.47 20.79 17.16
N LEU A 196 -11.17 20.73 15.85
CA LEU A 196 -10.75 19.52 15.16
C LEU A 196 -9.62 18.82 15.93
N ARG A 197 -9.76 17.53 16.18
CA ARG A 197 -8.71 16.74 16.81
C ARG A 197 -7.63 16.37 15.81
N THR A 198 -6.38 16.61 16.17
CA THR A 198 -5.22 16.23 15.36
C THR A 198 -4.23 15.42 16.18
N PHE A 199 -3.58 14.44 15.56
CA PHE A 199 -2.69 13.49 16.22
C PHE A 199 -1.38 13.40 15.46
N THR A 200 -0.26 13.40 16.20
CA THR A 200 1.08 13.12 15.64
C THR A 200 1.85 12.16 16.52
N LEU A 201 2.85 11.51 15.93
CA LEU A 201 3.83 10.73 16.67
C LEU A 201 5.04 11.60 17.00
N SER A 202 5.65 11.38 18.15
CA SER A 202 7.01 11.83 18.45
C SER A 202 7.93 10.64 18.66
N PHE A 203 9.20 10.84 18.35
CA PHE A 203 10.25 9.82 18.46
C PHE A 203 11.34 10.31 19.42
N PRO A 204 11.13 10.19 20.75
CA PRO A 204 12.11 10.61 21.74
C PRO A 204 13.45 9.91 21.51
N GLY A 205 14.53 10.68 21.42
CA GLY A 205 15.87 10.16 21.13
C GLY A 205 16.23 10.04 19.65
N PHE A 206 15.32 10.35 18.71
CA PHE A 206 15.55 10.28 17.26
C PHE A 206 15.11 11.58 16.56
N PRO A 207 15.77 12.72 16.86
CA PRO A 207 15.36 14.04 16.35
C PRO A 207 15.44 14.13 14.81
N GLU A 208 16.24 13.27 14.18
CA GLU A 208 16.37 13.23 12.73
C GLU A 208 15.11 12.75 12.01
N ILE A 209 14.25 11.99 12.67
CA ILE A 209 12.96 11.51 12.12
C ILE A 209 11.75 12.14 12.80
N ASP A 210 11.92 12.87 13.88
CA ASP A 210 10.83 13.50 14.63
C ASP A 210 10.36 14.80 13.92
N GLU A 211 9.07 14.88 13.61
CA GLU A 211 8.40 16.04 13.02
C GLU A 211 7.32 16.62 13.98
N SER A 212 7.27 16.14 15.23
CA SER A 212 6.20 16.45 16.16
C SER A 212 6.12 17.93 16.55
N GLU A 213 7.25 18.61 16.75
CA GLU A 213 7.27 20.05 17.04
C GLU A 213 6.67 20.87 15.90
N MET A 214 6.97 20.48 14.65
CA MET A 214 6.41 21.14 13.48
C MET A 214 4.92 20.89 13.33
N ALA A 215 4.49 19.65 13.58
CA ALA A 215 3.07 19.29 13.58
C ALA A 215 2.31 20.09 14.64
N ALA A 216 2.84 20.20 15.86
CA ALA A 216 2.25 20.97 16.96
C ALA A 216 2.16 22.47 16.64
N ALA A 217 3.22 23.05 16.05
CA ALA A 217 3.20 24.45 15.61
C ALA A 217 2.12 24.71 14.56
N ASN A 218 2.00 23.85 13.55
CA ASN A 218 0.97 23.94 12.52
C ASN A 218 -0.44 23.71 13.10
N ALA A 219 -0.59 22.79 14.05
CA ALA A 219 -1.84 22.56 14.77
C ALA A 219 -2.31 23.82 15.52
N THR A 220 -1.37 24.53 16.18
CA THR A 220 -1.65 25.81 16.87
C THR A 220 -2.12 26.88 15.87
N LEU A 221 -1.47 27.00 14.70
CA LEU A 221 -1.89 27.94 13.65
C LEU A 221 -3.30 27.64 13.12
N MET A 222 -3.72 26.38 13.12
CA MET A 222 -5.04 25.95 12.68
C MET A 222 -6.10 25.97 13.79
N GLY A 223 -5.72 26.22 15.05
CA GLY A 223 -6.61 26.19 16.21
C GLY A 223 -7.16 24.79 16.51
N THR A 224 -6.41 23.73 16.22
CA THR A 224 -6.86 22.35 16.44
C THR A 224 -6.51 21.85 17.86
N ARG A 225 -7.26 20.87 18.35
CA ARG A 225 -6.91 20.13 19.58
C ARG A 225 -5.87 19.07 19.23
N HIS A 226 -4.61 19.44 19.42
CA HIS A 226 -3.48 18.57 19.04
C HIS A 226 -3.04 17.66 20.17
N ARG A 227 -2.78 16.40 19.83
CA ARG A 227 -2.18 15.41 20.74
C ARG A 227 -0.94 14.79 20.10
N THR A 228 0.21 14.91 20.78
CA THR A 228 1.46 14.23 20.43
C THR A 228 1.56 12.92 21.19
N ILE A 229 1.85 11.83 20.51
CA ILE A 229 1.93 10.46 21.03
C ILE A 229 3.38 9.99 20.92
N PRO A 230 4.07 9.75 22.05
CA PRO A 230 5.44 9.28 22.01
C PRO A 230 5.50 7.81 21.60
N VAL A 231 6.46 7.49 20.74
CA VAL A 231 6.78 6.12 20.32
C VAL A 231 7.97 5.64 21.13
N GLU A 232 7.77 4.59 21.94
CA GLU A 232 8.83 3.98 22.73
C GLU A 232 9.42 2.75 22.01
N ALA A 233 10.74 2.67 21.94
CA ALA A 233 11.42 1.57 21.26
C ALA A 233 11.02 0.18 21.79
N ARG A 234 10.75 0.06 23.10
CA ARG A 234 10.30 -1.19 23.74
C ARG A 234 8.97 -1.72 23.18
N GLU A 235 8.07 -0.82 22.75
CA GLU A 235 6.75 -1.21 22.24
C GLU A 235 6.81 -1.70 20.78
N MET A 236 7.90 -1.47 20.07
CA MET A 236 8.03 -1.82 18.65
C MET A 236 7.93 -3.32 18.39
N ARG A 237 8.40 -4.17 19.32
CA ARG A 237 8.29 -5.62 19.20
C ARG A 237 6.86 -6.10 19.34
N GLU A 238 6.14 -5.57 20.31
CA GLU A 238 4.72 -5.87 20.50
C GLU A 238 3.90 -5.37 19.31
N ALA A 239 4.21 -4.16 18.83
CA ALA A 239 3.60 -3.62 17.62
C ALA A 239 3.87 -4.51 16.40
N ALA A 240 5.07 -5.08 16.25
CA ALA A 240 5.38 -5.99 15.15
C ALA A 240 4.57 -7.29 15.23
N ARG A 241 4.48 -7.91 16.43
CA ARG A 241 3.63 -9.09 16.63
C ARG A 241 2.16 -8.79 16.33
N PHE A 242 1.68 -7.65 16.80
CA PHE A 242 0.32 -7.21 16.53
C PHE A 242 0.06 -7.01 15.02
N VAL A 243 0.93 -6.28 14.33
CA VAL A 243 0.85 -6.05 12.89
C VAL A 243 0.82 -7.37 12.12
N LEU A 244 1.73 -8.30 12.41
CA LEU A 244 1.78 -9.61 11.75
C LEU A 244 0.53 -10.46 12.06
N GLY A 245 0.04 -10.43 13.29
CA GLY A 245 -1.20 -11.10 13.68
C GLY A 245 -2.41 -10.59 12.90
N VAL A 246 -2.51 -9.27 12.70
CA VAL A 246 -3.60 -8.65 11.93
C VAL A 246 -3.47 -8.92 10.43
N HIS A 247 -2.26 -8.85 9.88
CA HIS A 247 -2.04 -9.13 8.45
C HIS A 247 -2.24 -10.63 8.12
N GLY A 248 -1.86 -11.53 9.03
CA GLY A 248 -1.87 -12.98 8.78
C GLY A 248 -0.78 -13.46 7.83
N GLU A 249 -0.04 -12.55 7.23
CA GLU A 249 1.13 -12.79 6.38
C GLU A 249 2.25 -11.79 6.71
N PRO A 250 3.53 -12.07 6.36
CA PRO A 250 4.62 -11.14 6.62
C PRO A 250 4.40 -9.82 5.90
N PHE A 251 4.68 -8.72 6.59
CA PHE A 251 4.56 -7.37 6.05
C PHE A 251 5.85 -6.56 6.29
N GLY A 252 6.42 -5.98 5.24
CA GLY A 252 7.78 -5.44 5.25
C GLY A 252 7.89 -3.92 5.34
N ASP A 253 6.82 -3.18 5.62
CA ASP A 253 6.87 -1.73 5.87
C ASP A 253 6.93 -1.45 7.38
N ALA A 254 8.11 -1.02 7.85
CA ALA A 254 8.31 -0.73 9.28
C ALA A 254 7.45 0.44 9.79
N ALA A 255 6.96 1.31 8.90
CA ALA A 255 6.05 2.38 9.28
C ALA A 255 4.69 1.86 9.80
N ALA A 256 4.36 0.59 9.56
CA ALA A 256 3.19 -0.04 10.15
C ALA A 256 3.25 -0.09 11.69
N LEU A 257 4.45 -0.21 12.26
CA LEU A 257 4.64 -0.31 13.71
C LEU A 257 4.20 0.98 14.43
N PRO A 258 4.78 2.14 14.15
CA PRO A 258 4.34 3.38 14.78
C PRO A 258 2.93 3.78 14.36
N LEU A 259 2.48 3.45 13.14
CA LEU A 259 1.12 3.77 12.70
C LEU A 259 0.05 3.03 13.52
N THR A 260 0.30 1.76 13.87
CA THR A 260 -0.63 1.02 14.73
C THR A 260 -0.68 1.60 16.15
N MET A 261 0.45 2.11 16.66
CA MET A 261 0.48 2.80 17.95
C MET A 261 -0.30 4.13 17.90
N LEU A 262 -0.11 4.92 16.83
CA LEU A 262 -0.89 6.13 16.57
C LEU A 262 -2.39 5.84 16.53
N ALA A 263 -2.80 4.79 15.81
CA ALA A 263 -4.20 4.39 15.69
C ALA A 263 -4.80 3.95 17.04
N ARG A 264 -4.06 3.13 17.83
CA ARG A 264 -4.45 2.70 19.17
C ARG A 264 -4.78 3.90 20.07
N ASP A 265 -3.89 4.87 20.09
CA ASP A 265 -4.04 6.04 20.97
C ASP A 265 -5.10 7.02 20.44
N ALA A 266 -5.13 7.30 19.15
CA ALA A 266 -6.13 8.20 18.54
C ALA A 266 -7.57 7.65 18.70
N ARG A 267 -7.72 6.31 18.69
CA ARG A 267 -9.03 5.66 18.86
C ARG A 267 -9.71 5.98 20.18
N GLN A 268 -8.97 6.38 21.20
CA GLN A 268 -9.52 6.81 22.48
C GLN A 268 -10.35 8.09 22.35
N ASP A 269 -9.99 8.93 21.37
CA ASP A 269 -10.58 10.24 21.16
C ASP A 269 -11.54 10.30 19.95
N VAL A 270 -11.24 9.58 18.87
CA VAL A 270 -12.00 9.62 17.61
C VAL A 270 -12.26 8.22 17.06
N LYS A 271 -13.24 8.08 16.15
CA LYS A 271 -13.56 6.82 15.49
C LYS A 271 -13.20 6.82 14.01
N VAL A 272 -12.92 7.99 13.47
CA VAL A 272 -12.50 8.21 12.08
C VAL A 272 -11.29 9.12 12.09
N ALA A 273 -10.29 8.86 11.26
CA ALA A 273 -9.13 9.71 11.07
C ALA A 273 -8.81 9.91 9.60
N LEU A 274 -8.67 11.17 9.17
CA LEU A 274 -8.19 11.50 7.83
C LEU A 274 -6.68 11.36 7.78
N THR A 275 -6.15 10.86 6.65
CA THR A 275 -4.71 10.68 6.42
C THR A 275 -4.27 11.37 5.14
N GLY A 276 -2.96 11.62 5.01
CA GLY A 276 -2.35 12.21 3.83
C GLY A 276 -1.91 11.19 2.75
N GLU A 277 -2.31 9.92 2.89
CA GLU A 277 -1.90 8.86 1.96
C GLU A 277 -2.39 9.10 0.52
N GLY A 278 -1.59 8.70 -0.46
CA GLY A 278 -1.90 8.85 -1.89
C GLY A 278 -1.44 10.18 -2.52
N ALA A 279 -1.11 11.20 -1.71
CA ALA A 279 -0.68 12.50 -2.23
C ALA A 279 0.62 12.43 -3.05
N ASP A 280 1.60 11.65 -2.59
CA ASP A 280 2.89 11.49 -3.27
C ASP A 280 2.73 10.79 -4.62
N GLU A 281 1.92 9.75 -4.64
CA GLU A 281 1.65 8.96 -5.84
C GLU A 281 0.87 9.78 -6.86
N LEU A 282 -0.16 10.50 -6.40
CA LEU A 282 -1.00 11.30 -7.30
C LEU A 282 -0.25 12.50 -7.89
N PHE A 283 0.47 13.25 -7.08
CA PHE A 283 1.12 14.50 -7.51
C PHE A 283 2.60 14.34 -7.83
N GLY A 284 3.17 13.14 -7.79
CA GLY A 284 4.56 12.91 -8.17
C GLY A 284 5.59 13.41 -7.15
N GLY A 285 5.33 13.24 -5.84
CA GLY A 285 6.16 13.77 -4.75
C GLY A 285 7.52 13.09 -4.55
N TYR A 286 7.71 11.88 -5.06
CA TYR A 286 8.92 11.11 -4.81
C TYR A 286 10.10 11.51 -5.70
N LYS A 287 11.29 11.65 -5.12
CA LYS A 287 12.54 11.90 -5.88
C LYS A 287 12.81 10.81 -6.93
N ARG A 288 12.40 9.56 -6.65
CA ARG A 288 12.54 8.42 -7.57
C ARG A 288 11.81 8.62 -8.91
N TYR A 289 10.72 9.36 -8.94
CA TYR A 289 10.02 9.68 -10.18
C TYR A 289 10.82 10.58 -11.11
N ARG A 290 11.56 11.56 -10.54
CA ARG A 290 12.48 12.41 -11.32
C ARG A 290 13.60 11.57 -11.93
N VAL A 291 14.19 10.67 -11.12
CA VAL A 291 15.23 9.74 -11.59
C VAL A 291 14.69 8.84 -12.70
N SER A 292 13.50 8.24 -12.51
CA SER A 292 12.88 7.39 -13.53
C SER A 292 12.67 8.13 -14.85
N ARG A 293 12.13 9.36 -14.81
CA ARG A 293 11.95 10.19 -16.01
C ARG A 293 13.27 10.50 -16.74
N MET A 294 14.34 10.75 -15.99
CA MET A 294 15.68 10.90 -16.57
C MET A 294 16.13 9.62 -17.27
N LEU A 295 15.82 8.46 -16.68
CA LEU A 295 16.15 7.15 -17.24
C LEU A 295 15.32 6.79 -18.47
N ASP A 296 14.18 7.44 -18.70
CA ASP A 296 13.31 7.24 -19.86
C ASP A 296 13.68 8.12 -21.07
N HIS A 297 14.75 8.93 -20.93
CA HIS A 297 15.18 9.83 -22.02
C HIS A 297 15.59 9.04 -23.28
N PRO A 298 15.12 9.41 -24.47
CA PRO A 298 15.29 8.62 -25.71
C PRO A 298 16.75 8.40 -26.14
N LEU A 299 17.70 9.22 -25.68
CA LEU A 299 19.13 9.05 -25.97
C LEU A 299 19.83 8.05 -25.02
N LEU A 300 19.21 7.68 -23.92
CA LEU A 300 19.83 6.78 -22.93
C LEU A 300 20.05 5.33 -23.37
N PRO A 301 19.27 4.72 -24.27
CA PRO A 301 19.58 3.36 -24.75
C PRO A 301 20.98 3.24 -25.35
N ALA A 302 21.43 4.22 -26.11
CA ALA A 302 22.78 4.25 -26.69
C ALA A 302 23.87 4.43 -25.59
N VAL A 303 23.64 5.35 -24.64
CA VAL A 303 24.56 5.56 -23.50
C VAL A 303 24.64 4.29 -22.64
N ARG A 304 23.52 3.63 -22.40
CA ARG A 304 23.47 2.36 -21.63
C ARG A 304 24.27 1.25 -22.29
N TRP A 305 24.13 1.10 -23.59
CA TRP A 305 24.92 0.10 -24.33
C TRP A 305 26.43 0.33 -24.13
N ALA A 306 26.88 1.56 -24.29
CA ALA A 306 28.28 1.95 -24.14
C ALA A 306 28.80 1.83 -22.69
N THR A 307 27.95 2.15 -21.69
CA THR A 307 28.36 2.19 -20.28
C THR A 307 28.10 0.89 -19.51
N ARG A 308 27.41 -0.08 -20.10
CA ARG A 308 26.98 -1.33 -19.46
C ARG A 308 28.12 -2.13 -18.80
N PRO A 309 29.31 -2.29 -19.39
CA PRO A 309 30.43 -2.99 -18.74
C PRO A 309 30.91 -2.27 -17.48
N LEU A 310 31.07 -0.93 -17.56
CA LEU A 310 31.48 -0.09 -16.44
C LEU A 310 30.44 -0.07 -15.32
N ALA A 311 29.16 0.05 -15.66
CA ALA A 311 28.07 0.04 -14.72
C ALA A 311 27.98 -1.29 -13.96
N ARG A 312 28.18 -2.44 -14.65
CA ARG A 312 28.27 -3.76 -14.02
C ARG A 312 29.45 -3.89 -13.06
N ALA A 313 30.62 -3.37 -13.44
CA ALA A 313 31.81 -3.38 -12.61
C ALA A 313 31.60 -2.50 -11.35
N LEU A 314 30.99 -1.31 -11.49
CA LEU A 314 30.67 -0.40 -10.41
C LEU A 314 29.58 -0.95 -9.48
N ALA A 315 28.54 -1.58 -10.01
CA ALA A 315 27.50 -2.25 -9.22
C ALA A 315 28.09 -3.40 -8.37
N LYS A 316 29.08 -4.13 -8.92
CA LYS A 316 29.78 -5.19 -8.22
C LYS A 316 30.75 -4.68 -7.15
N ALA A 317 31.36 -3.51 -7.36
CA ALA A 317 32.35 -2.92 -6.46
C ALA A 317 31.73 -2.06 -5.33
N ARG A 318 30.57 -1.46 -5.57
CA ARG A 318 29.87 -0.59 -4.59
C ARG A 318 28.73 -1.36 -3.92
N ASN A 319 29.05 -1.85 -2.73
CA ASN A 319 28.09 -2.49 -1.86
C ASN A 319 27.05 -1.50 -1.33
N ASP A 320 25.78 -1.73 -1.64
CA ASP A 320 24.58 -1.31 -0.90
C ASP A 320 24.34 0.20 -0.66
N SER A 321 24.68 1.04 -1.60
CA SER A 321 24.31 2.46 -1.56
C SER A 321 23.11 2.74 -2.48
N ALA A 322 22.37 3.83 -2.22
CA ALA A 322 21.33 4.36 -3.15
C ALA A 322 21.88 4.50 -4.58
N ASN A 323 23.19 4.74 -4.71
CA ASN A 323 23.91 4.82 -5.97
C ASN A 323 24.02 3.45 -6.68
N ALA A 324 24.16 2.34 -5.94
CA ALA A 324 24.19 1.00 -6.54
C ALA A 324 22.83 0.65 -7.14
N ARG A 325 21.73 0.97 -6.46
CA ARG A 325 20.36 0.79 -6.98
C ARG A 325 20.09 1.65 -8.22
N ALA A 326 20.58 2.89 -8.22
CA ALA A 326 20.49 3.76 -9.40
C ALA A 326 21.27 3.21 -10.60
N ILE A 327 22.44 2.60 -10.36
CA ILE A 327 23.25 1.93 -11.39
C ILE A 327 22.54 0.68 -11.89
N GLU A 328 21.96 -0.13 -11.02
CA GLU A 328 21.15 -1.28 -11.42
C GLU A 328 19.93 -0.87 -12.23
N ALA A 329 19.20 0.17 -11.80
CA ALA A 329 18.09 0.74 -12.55
C ALA A 329 18.50 1.21 -13.96
N LEU A 330 19.70 1.78 -14.10
CA LEU A 330 20.30 2.12 -15.40
C LEU A 330 20.52 0.88 -16.29
N LEU A 331 20.91 -0.24 -15.70
CA LEU A 331 21.17 -1.51 -16.42
C LEU A 331 19.88 -2.18 -16.91
N TRP A 332 18.74 -1.98 -16.22
CA TRP A 332 17.46 -2.65 -16.50
C TRP A 332 16.67 -2.05 -17.68
N GLY A 333 17.04 -0.90 -18.19
CA GLY A 333 16.56 -0.49 -19.49
C GLY A 333 15.46 0.57 -19.59
N GLY A 334 15.17 1.32 -18.53
CA GLY A 334 14.16 2.42 -18.57
C GLY A 334 12.74 2.01 -18.19
N GLY A 335 11.85 3.00 -18.04
CA GLY A 335 10.44 2.79 -17.74
C GLY A 335 10.17 2.16 -16.38
N VAL A 336 9.06 1.45 -16.31
CA VAL A 336 8.61 0.73 -15.10
C VAL A 336 9.67 -0.23 -14.56
N ARG A 337 10.45 -0.90 -15.41
CA ARG A 337 11.50 -1.83 -14.99
C ARG A 337 12.60 -1.15 -14.17
N SER A 338 13.09 -0.01 -14.62
CA SER A 338 14.09 0.78 -13.88
C SER A 338 13.53 1.28 -12.54
N HIS A 339 12.28 1.71 -12.54
CA HIS A 339 11.62 2.19 -11.32
C HIS A 339 11.49 1.08 -10.28
N ALA A 340 11.05 -0.08 -10.70
CA ALA A 340 10.95 -1.20 -9.80
C ALA A 340 12.31 -1.69 -9.31
N ALA A 341 13.37 -1.61 -10.12
CA ALA A 341 14.73 -1.86 -9.65
C ALA A 341 15.14 -0.89 -8.53
N LEU A 342 14.64 0.35 -8.53
CA LEU A 342 14.84 1.31 -7.43
C LEU A 342 14.06 0.94 -6.16
N LEU A 343 12.92 0.25 -6.30
CA LEU A 343 12.07 -0.20 -5.19
C LEU A 343 12.46 -1.60 -4.69
N LEU A 344 12.93 -2.46 -5.61
CA LEU A 344 13.43 -3.78 -5.25
C LEU A 344 14.59 -3.60 -4.25
N GLY A 345 14.39 -4.09 -3.06
CA GLY A 345 15.53 -4.37 -2.20
C GLY A 345 16.50 -5.35 -2.91
N ASP A 346 17.61 -5.66 -2.27
CA ASP A 346 18.74 -6.42 -2.83
C ASP A 346 18.46 -7.87 -3.31
N LEU A 347 17.20 -8.26 -3.45
CA LEU A 347 16.79 -9.65 -3.68
C LEU A 347 16.68 -10.05 -5.16
N ASN A 348 16.92 -9.10 -6.10
CA ASN A 348 16.99 -9.37 -7.54
C ASN A 348 18.02 -10.42 -7.96
N ALA A 349 18.98 -10.76 -7.09
CA ALA A 349 20.00 -11.74 -7.43
C ALA A 349 19.55 -13.21 -7.24
N LEU A 350 18.37 -13.45 -6.69
CA LEU A 350 17.84 -14.81 -6.62
C LEU A 350 17.60 -15.38 -8.03
N GLY A 351 17.23 -14.52 -9.00
CA GLY A 351 17.05 -14.92 -10.39
C GLY A 351 18.33 -15.21 -11.19
N SER A 352 19.50 -14.86 -10.67
CA SER A 352 20.77 -15.04 -11.41
C SER A 352 21.50 -16.37 -11.13
N THR A 353 20.96 -17.22 -10.26
CA THR A 353 21.67 -18.42 -9.80
C THR A 353 21.48 -19.67 -10.65
N GLY A 354 20.66 -19.64 -11.71
CA GLY A 354 20.51 -20.76 -12.66
C GLY A 354 19.93 -22.04 -12.05
N SER A 355 19.31 -21.97 -10.86
CA SER A 355 18.75 -23.12 -10.17
C SER A 355 17.35 -23.48 -10.69
N ARG A 356 16.87 -24.70 -10.32
CA ARG A 356 15.48 -25.13 -10.59
C ARG A 356 14.40 -24.20 -10.00
N HIS A 357 14.80 -23.29 -9.12
CA HIS A 357 14.00 -22.19 -8.59
C HIS A 357 14.15 -20.91 -9.46
N ALA A 358 14.68 -21.05 -10.69
CA ALA A 358 14.47 -20.06 -11.75
C ALA A 358 12.96 -19.74 -11.94
N ALA A 359 12.08 -20.65 -11.53
CA ALA A 359 10.66 -20.37 -11.31
C ALA A 359 10.43 -19.11 -10.45
N THR A 360 11.24 -18.85 -9.44
CA THR A 360 11.09 -17.66 -8.58
C THR A 360 11.47 -16.37 -9.33
N ALA A 361 12.50 -16.41 -10.18
CA ALA A 361 12.83 -15.28 -11.06
C ALA A 361 11.84 -15.16 -12.21
N GLU A 362 11.35 -16.28 -12.71
CA GLU A 362 10.32 -16.36 -13.74
C GLU A 362 8.96 -15.94 -13.18
N VAL A 363 8.68 -16.22 -11.90
CA VAL A 363 7.52 -15.72 -11.18
C VAL A 363 7.64 -14.22 -10.91
N LEU A 364 8.81 -13.70 -10.55
CA LEU A 364 9.06 -12.26 -10.48
C LEU A 364 8.97 -11.60 -11.87
N ALA A 365 9.30 -12.33 -12.92
CA ALA A 365 9.14 -11.89 -14.30
C ALA A 365 7.69 -12.05 -14.80
N ARG A 366 6.97 -13.06 -14.35
CA ARG A 366 5.56 -13.34 -14.71
C ARG A 366 4.55 -12.62 -13.83
N THR A 367 4.90 -12.28 -12.58
CA THR A 367 4.00 -11.46 -11.76
C THR A 367 3.85 -10.08 -12.37
N ASP A 368 2.88 -9.92 -13.23
CA ASP A 368 2.31 -8.66 -13.71
C ASP A 368 3.26 -7.61 -14.35
N TRP A 369 4.58 -7.91 -14.48
CA TRP A 369 5.52 -7.05 -15.18
C TRP A 369 5.22 -7.00 -16.67
N GLU A 370 4.93 -8.16 -17.25
CA GLU A 370 4.57 -8.28 -18.66
C GLU A 370 3.20 -7.66 -18.92
N ALA A 371 2.23 -7.88 -18.05
CA ALA A 371 0.92 -7.22 -18.14
C ALA A 371 0.98 -5.70 -17.98
N LEU A 372 1.97 -5.17 -17.26
CA LEU A 372 2.24 -3.72 -17.19
C LEU A 372 3.04 -3.22 -18.39
N ALA A 373 3.89 -4.07 -18.98
CA ALA A 373 4.69 -3.74 -20.16
C ALA A 373 3.89 -3.88 -21.47
N ASP A 374 2.98 -4.87 -21.55
CA ASP A 374 2.26 -5.24 -22.77
C ASP A 374 0.84 -4.67 -22.87
N GLY A 375 0.32 -4.03 -21.79
CA GLY A 375 -1.03 -3.46 -21.75
C GLY A 375 -1.17 -2.17 -22.53
N GLY A 376 -1.14 -2.26 -23.87
CA GLY A 376 -1.69 -1.28 -24.80
C GLY A 376 -1.02 0.08 -24.83
N GLY A 377 -0.01 0.25 -25.66
CA GLY A 377 0.27 1.48 -26.44
C GLY A 377 0.77 2.73 -25.73
N GLU A 378 0.49 2.98 -24.48
CA GLU A 378 1.01 4.12 -23.74
C GLU A 378 2.13 3.70 -22.79
N ARG A 379 3.27 4.39 -22.85
CA ARG A 379 4.41 4.21 -21.94
C ARG A 379 3.96 4.48 -20.52
N ARG A 380 3.57 3.44 -19.78
CA ARG A 380 3.30 3.55 -18.34
C ARG A 380 4.58 3.94 -17.61
N ASN A 381 4.47 4.97 -16.79
CA ASN A 381 5.59 5.55 -16.06
C ASN A 381 5.68 5.00 -14.62
N ALA A 382 6.72 5.42 -13.91
CA ALA A 382 6.97 5.04 -12.52
C ALA A 382 5.81 5.38 -11.57
N ARG A 383 5.11 6.48 -11.81
CA ARG A 383 3.95 6.92 -11.04
C ARG A 383 2.76 5.96 -11.23
N ASP A 384 2.49 5.54 -12.46
CA ASP A 384 1.42 4.58 -12.75
C ASP A 384 1.70 3.23 -12.09
N PHE A 385 2.97 2.80 -12.06
CA PHE A 385 3.34 1.62 -11.32
C PHE A 385 3.02 1.75 -9.83
N ASP A 386 3.42 2.87 -9.21
CA ASP A 386 3.16 3.08 -7.79
C ASP A 386 1.66 3.16 -7.51
N LEU A 387 0.88 3.88 -8.30
CA LEU A 387 -0.57 3.99 -8.14
C LEU A 387 -1.29 2.64 -8.24
N ARG A 388 -0.84 1.77 -9.14
CA ARG A 388 -1.52 0.51 -9.42
C ARG A 388 -1.01 -0.66 -8.59
N ARG A 389 0.24 -0.60 -8.10
CA ARG A 389 0.91 -1.73 -7.43
C ARG A 389 1.40 -1.41 -6.04
N TRP A 390 2.14 -0.31 -5.89
CA TRP A 390 2.77 0.00 -4.61
C TRP A 390 1.79 0.59 -3.61
N LEU A 391 0.98 1.54 -4.05
CA LEU A 391 -0.02 2.20 -3.20
C LEU A 391 -1.01 1.20 -2.58
N PRO A 392 -1.73 0.35 -3.35
CA PRO A 392 -2.72 -0.56 -2.77
C PRO A 392 -2.11 -1.64 -1.87
N ASN A 393 -0.93 -2.16 -2.21
CA ASN A 393 -0.36 -3.33 -1.52
C ASN A 393 0.58 -2.97 -0.37
N MET A 394 1.04 -1.72 -0.28
CA MET A 394 1.95 -1.28 0.76
C MET A 394 1.31 -0.20 1.64
N TYR A 395 0.92 0.93 1.05
CA TYR A 395 0.50 2.08 1.84
C TYR A 395 -0.95 1.98 2.32
N LEU A 396 -1.88 1.60 1.43
CA LEU A 396 -3.29 1.48 1.80
C LEU A 396 -3.55 0.26 2.67
N GLU A 397 -2.92 -0.87 2.36
CA GLU A 397 -3.01 -2.08 3.19
C GLU A 397 -2.47 -1.80 4.60
N LYS A 398 -1.31 -1.15 4.72
CA LYS A 398 -0.76 -0.69 5.99
C LYS A 398 -1.74 0.20 6.75
N ALA A 399 -2.25 1.25 6.08
CA ALA A 399 -3.11 2.25 6.71
C ALA A 399 -4.41 1.63 7.21
N ASP A 400 -5.09 0.85 6.37
CA ASP A 400 -6.35 0.20 6.74
C ASP A 400 -6.15 -0.82 7.87
N ARG A 401 -5.14 -1.71 7.76
CA ARG A 401 -4.87 -2.72 8.78
C ARG A 401 -4.51 -2.10 10.13
N ALA A 402 -3.60 -1.13 10.14
CA ALA A 402 -3.18 -0.48 11.38
C ALA A 402 -4.33 0.26 12.09
N THR A 403 -5.24 0.88 11.33
CA THR A 403 -6.35 1.64 11.90
C THR A 403 -7.53 0.74 12.26
N MET A 404 -7.96 -0.14 11.35
CA MET A 404 -9.13 -1.00 11.58
C MET A 404 -8.91 -2.01 12.70
N ALA A 405 -7.69 -2.49 12.91
CA ALA A 405 -7.35 -3.37 14.03
C ALA A 405 -7.61 -2.73 15.41
N HIS A 406 -7.66 -1.40 15.46
CA HIS A 406 -8.06 -0.63 16.64
C HIS A 406 -9.49 -0.07 16.53
N SER A 407 -10.30 -0.52 15.59
CA SER A 407 -11.65 -0.01 15.34
C SER A 407 -11.67 1.50 15.04
N LEU A 408 -10.63 2.01 14.38
CA LEU A 408 -10.51 3.36 13.87
C LEU A 408 -10.59 3.30 12.34
N GLU A 409 -11.52 4.04 11.73
CA GLU A 409 -11.62 4.10 10.27
C GLU A 409 -10.63 5.12 9.71
N GLY A 410 -9.60 4.66 8.99
CA GLY A 410 -8.70 5.52 8.22
C GLY A 410 -9.34 5.95 6.90
N ARG A 411 -9.40 7.26 6.63
CA ARG A 411 -9.91 7.82 5.37
C ARG A 411 -8.82 8.57 4.62
N VAL A 412 -8.85 8.48 3.28
CA VAL A 412 -7.77 8.94 2.39
C VAL A 412 -8.27 9.99 1.37
N PRO A 413 -8.48 11.26 1.77
CA PRO A 413 -9.08 12.27 0.91
C PRO A 413 -8.38 12.49 -0.43
N TYR A 414 -7.06 12.27 -0.51
CA TYR A 414 -6.35 12.38 -1.79
C TYR A 414 -6.81 11.37 -2.83
N LEU A 415 -7.32 10.22 -2.41
CA LEU A 415 -7.77 9.16 -3.33
C LEU A 415 -9.25 9.31 -3.75
N ASP A 416 -9.88 10.40 -3.39
CA ASP A 416 -11.18 10.75 -3.95
C ASP A 416 -11.11 10.92 -5.48
N PRO A 417 -12.10 10.45 -6.25
CA PRO A 417 -12.10 10.57 -7.70
C PRO A 417 -11.92 12.01 -8.21
N VAL A 418 -12.43 13.01 -7.49
CA VAL A 418 -12.26 14.43 -7.83
C VAL A 418 -10.81 14.86 -7.70
N MET A 419 -10.13 14.44 -6.63
CA MET A 419 -8.71 14.71 -6.41
C MET A 419 -7.83 14.01 -7.46
N ALA A 420 -8.14 12.75 -7.76
CA ALA A 420 -7.42 11.98 -8.76
C ALA A 420 -7.46 12.64 -10.14
N SER A 421 -8.64 13.13 -10.55
CA SER A 421 -8.81 13.82 -11.84
C SER A 421 -8.03 15.15 -11.93
N VAL A 422 -8.07 15.96 -10.84
CA VAL A 422 -7.30 17.22 -10.78
C VAL A 422 -5.80 16.95 -10.71
N ALA A 423 -5.38 15.88 -10.02
CA ALA A 423 -3.98 15.48 -9.96
C ALA A 423 -3.46 15.09 -11.34
N GLU A 424 -4.22 14.33 -12.12
CA GLU A 424 -3.84 13.91 -13.48
C GLU A 424 -3.61 15.12 -14.39
N GLU A 425 -4.52 16.09 -14.40
CA GLU A 425 -4.37 17.33 -15.17
C GLU A 425 -3.18 18.16 -14.67
N SER A 426 -2.99 18.23 -13.34
CA SER A 426 -1.89 18.97 -12.72
C SER A 426 -0.51 18.38 -13.08
N VAL A 427 -0.38 17.06 -13.06
CA VAL A 427 0.86 16.35 -13.37
C VAL A 427 1.22 16.46 -14.85
N ARG A 428 0.25 16.51 -15.75
CA ARG A 428 0.49 16.79 -17.19
C ARG A 428 1.13 18.17 -17.41
N ARG A 429 0.68 19.18 -16.65
CA ARG A 429 1.19 20.57 -16.75
C ARG A 429 2.50 20.71 -15.97
N ARG A 430 2.55 20.28 -14.74
CA ARG A 430 3.71 20.42 -13.86
C ARG A 430 3.82 19.23 -12.90
N PHE A 431 4.84 18.44 -13.07
CA PHE A 431 5.11 17.27 -12.23
C PHE A 431 5.73 17.69 -10.89
N GLY A 432 5.09 17.33 -9.77
CA GLY A 432 5.60 17.54 -8.41
C GLY A 432 4.57 18.18 -7.47
N LYS A 433 4.87 18.14 -6.18
CA LYS A 433 4.00 18.64 -5.10
C LYS A 433 4.00 20.16 -4.89
N ASP A 434 4.69 20.91 -5.72
CA ASP A 434 4.77 22.37 -5.57
C ASP A 434 3.38 23.02 -5.54
N LEU A 435 2.42 22.43 -6.26
CA LEU A 435 1.03 22.91 -6.29
C LEU A 435 0.33 22.72 -4.93
N LEU A 436 0.53 21.57 -4.26
CA LEU A 436 0.00 21.32 -2.92
C LEU A 436 0.63 22.27 -1.89
N ALA A 437 1.94 22.46 -1.97
CA ALA A 437 2.65 23.39 -1.08
C ALA A 437 2.22 24.85 -1.30
N ALA A 438 2.00 25.26 -2.54
CA ALA A 438 1.50 26.60 -2.87
C ALA A 438 0.08 26.81 -2.33
N GLU A 439 -0.80 25.82 -2.52
CA GLU A 439 -2.16 25.89 -1.99
C GLU A 439 -2.17 25.91 -0.45
N LEU A 440 -1.31 25.13 0.19
CA LEU A 440 -1.17 25.14 1.64
C LEU A 440 -0.73 26.51 2.16
N ARG A 441 0.31 27.12 1.56
CA ARG A 441 0.75 28.48 1.93
C ARG A 441 -0.32 29.54 1.71
N ARG A 442 -1.15 29.37 0.68
CA ARG A 442 -2.29 30.27 0.44
C ARG A 442 -3.34 30.18 1.57
N ARG A 443 -3.58 28.96 2.11
CA ARG A 443 -4.52 28.71 3.20
C ARG A 443 -3.96 29.08 4.57
N LEU A 444 -2.68 28.82 4.77
CA LEU A 444 -1.95 28.96 6.00
C LEU A 444 -0.59 29.64 5.71
N PRO A 445 -0.54 31.00 5.61
CA PRO A 445 0.68 31.72 5.21
C PRO A 445 1.88 31.48 6.12
N GLU A 446 1.66 31.29 7.41
CA GLU A 446 2.70 31.07 8.43
C GLU A 446 3.07 29.59 8.61
N VAL A 447 2.57 28.70 7.76
CA VAL A 447 2.82 27.26 7.86
C VAL A 447 4.32 26.94 7.88
N ARG A 448 4.69 26.06 8.79
CA ARG A 448 6.03 25.53 8.86
C ARG A 448 6.08 24.21 8.10
N LEU A 449 7.01 24.09 7.18
CA LEU A 449 7.21 22.87 6.38
C LEU A 449 8.66 22.40 6.52
N PRO A 450 8.91 21.09 6.55
CA PRO A 450 10.26 20.56 6.63
C PRO A 450 11.02 20.86 5.33
N GLU A 451 12.30 21.20 5.43
CA GLU A 451 13.18 21.36 4.26
C GLU A 451 13.28 20.09 3.43
N GLN A 452 13.27 18.96 4.11
CA GLN A 452 13.26 17.64 3.49
C GLN A 452 12.14 16.79 4.11
N LYS A 453 11.36 16.14 3.27
CA LYS A 453 10.36 15.19 3.74
C LYS A 453 11.04 14.01 4.41
N LYS A 454 10.70 13.75 5.67
CA LYS A 454 11.18 12.60 6.45
C LYS A 454 10.23 11.42 6.28
N GLY A 455 8.93 11.67 6.21
CA GLY A 455 7.88 10.65 6.20
C GLY A 455 7.79 9.89 7.53
N LEU A 456 6.85 8.97 7.63
CA LEU A 456 6.78 8.05 8.78
C LEU A 456 7.88 6.99 8.61
N SER A 457 9.07 7.26 9.15
CA SER A 457 10.22 6.37 9.07
C SER A 457 10.62 5.85 10.44
N VAL A 458 11.22 4.67 10.47
CA VAL A 458 11.75 4.02 11.67
C VAL A 458 13.24 3.81 11.48
N ASP A 459 14.04 4.05 12.51
CA ASP A 459 15.44 3.66 12.47
C ASP A 459 15.58 2.13 12.52
N LEU A 460 15.61 1.54 11.32
CA LEU A 460 15.74 0.10 11.14
C LEU A 460 17.04 -0.46 11.72
N ARG A 461 18.10 0.33 11.86
CA ARG A 461 19.38 -0.16 12.39
C ARG A 461 19.25 -0.42 13.87
N SER A 462 18.79 0.55 14.65
CA SER A 462 18.56 0.39 16.09
C SER A 462 17.54 -0.70 16.38
N LEU A 463 16.47 -0.78 15.58
CA LEU A 463 15.46 -1.81 15.69
C LEU A 463 16.06 -3.23 15.50
N LEU A 464 16.94 -3.40 14.50
CA LEU A 464 17.57 -4.68 14.14
C LEU A 464 18.76 -5.07 15.02
N GLU A 465 19.36 -4.12 15.74
CA GLU A 465 20.41 -4.43 16.74
C GLU A 465 19.81 -4.99 18.03
N GLY A 466 18.54 -4.70 18.30
CA GLY A 466 17.77 -5.21 19.43
C GLY A 466 17.01 -6.52 19.13
N ASP A 467 15.73 -6.48 19.35
CA ASP A 467 14.82 -7.63 19.38
C ASP A 467 14.68 -8.43 18.08
N PHE A 468 14.85 -7.78 16.93
CA PHE A 468 14.67 -8.41 15.61
C PHE A 468 15.89 -9.18 15.09
N ARG A 469 17.03 -9.07 15.80
CA ARG A 469 18.27 -9.75 15.38
C ARG A 469 18.13 -11.28 15.42
N THR A 470 17.50 -11.79 16.46
CA THR A 470 17.34 -13.24 16.68
C THR A 470 16.52 -13.88 15.56
N HIS A 471 15.38 -13.28 15.18
CA HIS A 471 14.50 -13.79 14.13
C HIS A 471 15.16 -13.79 12.75
N SER A 472 15.89 -12.71 12.40
CA SER A 472 16.63 -12.69 11.14
C SER A 472 17.77 -13.72 11.09
N GLN A 473 18.40 -14.03 12.22
CA GLN A 473 19.42 -15.05 12.31
C GLN A 473 18.85 -16.46 12.24
N PHE A 474 17.67 -16.70 12.86
CA PHE A 474 16.97 -17.96 12.77
C PHE A 474 16.65 -18.30 11.31
N GLU A 475 15.98 -17.41 10.59
CA GLU A 475 15.61 -17.62 9.19
C GLU A 475 16.80 -17.93 8.27
N LEU A 476 17.93 -17.26 8.50
CA LEU A 476 19.12 -17.42 7.67
C LEU A 476 20.00 -18.62 8.04
N ARG A 477 19.84 -19.22 9.23
CA ARG A 477 20.76 -20.26 9.77
C ARG A 477 20.08 -21.56 10.14
N SER A 478 18.85 -21.54 10.65
CA SER A 478 18.13 -22.75 11.03
C SER A 478 17.77 -23.58 9.79
N ARG A 479 17.91 -24.92 9.91
CA ARG A 479 17.46 -25.85 8.87
C ARG A 479 15.94 -25.96 8.79
N ASP A 480 15.27 -25.64 9.89
CA ASP A 480 13.83 -25.77 10.07
C ASP A 480 13.07 -24.50 9.66
N SER A 481 13.78 -23.40 9.35
CA SER A 481 13.16 -22.15 8.92
C SER A 481 12.43 -22.27 7.58
N LEU A 482 11.39 -21.46 7.40
CA LEU A 482 10.63 -21.40 6.15
C LEU A 482 11.53 -21.13 4.94
N LEU A 483 12.48 -20.20 5.07
CA LEU A 483 13.43 -19.90 4.00
C LEU A 483 14.24 -21.13 3.56
N ARG A 484 14.68 -21.95 4.54
CA ARG A 484 15.45 -23.16 4.25
C ARG A 484 14.61 -24.28 3.66
N ARG A 485 13.33 -24.37 4.04
CA ARG A 485 12.38 -25.32 3.44
C ARG A 485 12.03 -24.96 2.00
N MET A 486 11.89 -23.67 1.73
CA MET A 486 11.41 -23.16 0.43
C MET A 486 12.53 -22.83 -0.56
N LEU A 487 13.74 -22.53 -0.07
CA LEU A 487 14.89 -22.11 -0.89
C LEU A 487 16.06 -23.08 -0.72
N GLY A 488 16.86 -23.23 -1.77
CA GLY A 488 18.09 -24.02 -1.72
C GLY A 488 19.20 -23.34 -0.89
N PRO A 489 20.23 -24.10 -0.47
CA PRO A 489 21.34 -23.58 0.32
C PRO A 489 22.09 -22.41 -0.33
N ARG A 490 22.18 -22.37 -1.66
CA ARG A 490 22.84 -21.31 -2.43
C ARG A 490 22.05 -20.01 -2.39
N GLU A 491 20.75 -20.08 -2.52
CA GLU A 491 19.83 -18.94 -2.47
C GLU A 491 19.85 -18.31 -1.09
N VAL A 492 19.77 -19.11 -0.03
CA VAL A 492 19.87 -18.63 1.35
C VAL A 492 21.22 -17.96 1.64
N GLU A 493 22.32 -18.49 1.10
CA GLU A 493 23.64 -17.86 1.24
C GLU A 493 23.69 -16.49 0.53
N VAL A 494 23.06 -16.35 -0.65
CA VAL A 494 22.92 -15.04 -1.32
C VAL A 494 22.14 -14.07 -0.46
N LEU A 495 20.99 -14.50 0.12
CA LEU A 495 20.22 -13.69 1.04
C LEU A 495 21.04 -13.26 2.27
N ARG A 496 21.78 -14.20 2.86
CA ARG A 496 22.63 -13.95 4.02
C ARG A 496 23.67 -12.84 3.77
N ARG A 497 24.36 -12.90 2.63
CA ARG A 497 25.37 -11.90 2.24
C ARG A 497 24.74 -10.52 2.03
N ARG A 498 23.52 -10.47 1.52
CA ARG A 498 22.78 -9.23 1.28
C ARG A 498 22.22 -8.62 2.55
N CYS A 499 21.65 -9.43 3.41
CA CYS A 499 21.16 -8.99 4.72
C CYS A 499 22.27 -8.42 5.61
N ALA A 500 23.51 -8.89 5.42
CA ALA A 500 24.66 -8.29 6.09
C ALA A 500 24.88 -6.81 5.71
N ARG A 501 24.33 -6.37 4.57
CA ARG A 501 24.55 -5.06 3.96
C ARG A 501 23.32 -4.16 3.91
N SER A 502 22.10 -4.73 4.00
CA SER A 502 20.83 -4.00 3.87
C SER A 502 19.97 -4.14 5.10
N ALA A 503 19.69 -3.02 5.78
CA ALA A 503 18.78 -2.99 6.92
C ALA A 503 17.35 -3.36 6.51
N THR A 504 16.88 -2.89 5.35
CA THR A 504 15.55 -3.23 4.83
C THR A 504 15.41 -4.73 4.56
N SER A 505 16.40 -5.35 3.91
CA SER A 505 16.36 -6.80 3.65
C SER A 505 16.40 -7.59 4.95
N ARG A 506 17.21 -7.17 5.93
CA ARG A 506 17.23 -7.78 7.28
C ARG A 506 15.90 -7.66 7.97
N TYR A 507 15.27 -6.49 7.90
CA TYR A 507 13.97 -6.25 8.51
C TYR A 507 12.90 -7.20 7.92
N ARG A 508 12.82 -7.32 6.59
CA ARG A 508 11.88 -8.25 5.95
C ARG A 508 12.08 -9.69 6.39
N ILE A 509 13.32 -10.14 6.48
CA ILE A 509 13.61 -11.50 6.97
C ILE A 509 13.30 -11.64 8.46
N ALA A 510 13.53 -10.61 9.27
CA ALA A 510 13.16 -10.63 10.69
C ALA A 510 11.62 -10.70 10.86
N MET A 511 10.86 -9.96 10.05
CA MET A 511 9.40 -10.02 10.07
C MET A 511 8.87 -11.37 9.59
N LEU A 512 9.54 -12.02 8.63
CA LEU A 512 9.20 -13.39 8.22
C LEU A 512 9.39 -14.37 9.39
N GLY A 513 10.56 -14.33 10.05
CA GLY A 513 10.83 -15.22 11.18
C GLY A 513 9.93 -14.97 12.39
N LEU A 514 9.58 -13.72 12.66
CA LEU A 514 8.62 -13.39 13.71
C LEU A 514 7.20 -13.86 13.33
N TRP A 515 6.83 -13.79 12.07
CA TRP A 515 5.57 -14.31 11.57
C TRP A 515 5.53 -15.84 11.69
N GLU A 516 6.60 -16.55 11.31
CA GLU A 516 6.72 -17.99 11.43
C GLU A 516 6.55 -18.40 12.92
N GLU A 517 7.21 -17.73 13.85
CA GLU A 517 7.06 -17.96 15.30
C GLU A 517 5.60 -17.78 15.77
N LEU A 518 4.91 -16.74 15.29
CA LEU A 518 3.53 -16.45 15.70
C LEU A 518 2.54 -17.51 15.21
N PHE A 519 2.79 -18.12 14.09
CA PHE A 519 1.89 -19.07 13.43
C PHE A 519 2.43 -20.51 13.46
N ASP A 520 3.52 -20.78 14.19
CA ASP A 520 4.21 -22.08 14.26
C ASP A 520 3.33 -23.23 14.80
N GLY A 521 2.25 -22.92 15.52
CA GLY A 521 1.21 -23.89 15.89
C GLY A 521 0.33 -24.36 14.72
N ALA A 522 0.42 -23.71 13.56
CA ALA A 522 -0.24 -24.09 12.34
C ALA A 522 0.80 -24.75 11.42
N SER A 523 0.78 -26.08 11.29
CA SER A 523 1.69 -26.78 10.36
C SER A 523 1.50 -26.23 8.95
N PHE A 524 2.48 -25.47 8.46
CA PHE A 524 2.53 -25.00 7.07
C PHE A 524 3.26 -26.04 6.20
N SER A 525 2.61 -26.47 5.14
CA SER A 525 3.16 -27.38 4.12
C SER A 525 3.55 -26.60 2.86
#